data_efdea104e9ad9b60372e871a7824aef8
#
_entry.id   efdea104e9ad9b60372e871a7824aef8
#
_cell.length_a   1.000
_cell.length_b   1.000
_cell.length_c   1.000
_cell.angle_alpha   90.00
_cell.angle_beta   90.00
_cell.angle_gamma   90.00
#
_symmetry.space_group_name_H-M   'P 1'
#
loop_
_entity.id
_entity.type
_entity.pdbx_description
1 polymer ?
#
loop_
_entity_poly.entity_id
_entity_poly.type
_entity_poly.pdbx_seq_one_letter_code
_entity_poly.pdbx_strand_id
1 'polypeptide(L)'
;MIFQPVIADCHYLFDSVPEASWRLHDSKGDVKDYAIFKIPFITLGNRVLNKIRNLTYRYMTNPNSLFPSETKQYDSWLLRELLNNCIAHSDYLIGTRIVLEEEEDQVIFKNAGSFLPGNIEKALEKNYNAPFYRNQLLSETMVKLNMIDTQSMGIRKVYRIQKDKFFPLPDYDLKTLNRVNVTVYGKTLNDNYTRVLFEHPEFDIETVYLIDQVQKGKPINKEAIKYLRKLRVIEGRQPNIYIYQQVLQKH
;
A
#
# COMPACT_ATOMS: atom_id res chain seq x y z
N MET A 1 12.16 -27.10 -3.98
CA MET A 1 12.95 -26.62 -5.14
C MET A 1 12.73 -25.13 -5.46
N ILE A 2 12.26 -24.32 -4.52
CA ILE A 2 11.94 -22.86 -4.66
C ILE A 2 13.02 -21.98 -3.96
N PHE A 3 14.10 -22.59 -3.45
CA PHE A 3 15.16 -21.88 -2.70
C PHE A 3 16.01 -20.94 -3.58
N GLN A 4 16.01 -21.21 -4.85
CA GLN A 4 16.93 -20.60 -5.79
C GLN A 4 16.63 -19.14 -6.18
N PRO A 5 15.36 -18.66 -6.31
CA PRO A 5 15.11 -17.27 -6.71
C PRO A 5 15.62 -16.21 -5.73
N VAL A 6 15.86 -16.59 -4.45
CA VAL A 6 16.36 -15.64 -3.44
C VAL A 6 17.87 -15.52 -3.48
N ILE A 7 18.59 -16.61 -3.76
CA ILE A 7 20.03 -16.72 -3.53
C ILE A 7 20.83 -16.98 -4.82
N ALA A 8 20.24 -17.60 -5.85
CA ALA A 8 20.96 -18.03 -7.04
C ALA A 8 20.27 -17.66 -8.36
N ASP A 9 21.05 -17.58 -9.43
CA ASP A 9 20.56 -17.52 -10.80
C ASP A 9 20.02 -18.88 -11.24
N CYS A 10 18.72 -18.99 -11.47
CA CYS A 10 18.04 -20.26 -11.75
C CYS A 10 17.52 -20.32 -13.18
N HIS A 11 18.39 -20.19 -14.15
CA HIS A 11 18.02 -20.30 -15.55
C HIS A 11 17.48 -21.68 -15.97
N TYR A 12 17.60 -22.72 -15.13
CA TYR A 12 17.32 -24.10 -15.50
C TYR A 12 16.03 -24.70 -14.93
N LEU A 13 15.26 -23.95 -14.10
CA LEU A 13 14.14 -24.53 -13.37
C LEU A 13 12.76 -23.97 -13.72
N PHE A 14 12.72 -22.90 -14.50
CA PHE A 14 11.46 -22.25 -14.91
C PHE A 14 11.51 -21.99 -16.41
N ASP A 15 10.40 -22.17 -17.10
CA ASP A 15 10.24 -21.77 -18.50
C ASP A 15 10.43 -20.25 -18.66
N SER A 16 10.23 -19.48 -17.58
CA SER A 16 10.56 -18.06 -17.49
C SER A 16 11.25 -17.76 -16.16
N VAL A 17 12.39 -17.05 -16.23
CA VAL A 17 13.09 -16.59 -15.02
C VAL A 17 12.25 -15.56 -14.29
N PRO A 18 12.00 -15.71 -12.96
CA PRO A 18 11.29 -14.70 -12.19
C PRO A 18 11.98 -13.33 -12.29
N GLU A 19 11.21 -12.31 -12.64
CA GLU A 19 11.72 -10.96 -12.84
C GLU A 19 10.84 -9.94 -12.09
N ALA A 20 11.43 -8.80 -11.74
CA ALA A 20 10.70 -7.60 -11.37
C ALA A 20 10.98 -6.49 -12.37
N SER A 21 10.03 -5.62 -12.59
CA SER A 21 10.19 -4.42 -13.41
C SER A 21 9.70 -3.20 -12.66
N TRP A 22 10.38 -2.09 -12.88
CA TRP A 22 9.92 -0.77 -12.45
C TRP A 22 9.73 0.10 -13.70
N ARG A 23 8.66 0.90 -13.70
CA ARG A 23 8.32 1.85 -14.76
C ARG A 23 7.95 3.18 -14.13
N LEU A 24 8.51 4.25 -14.65
CA LEU A 24 8.13 5.61 -14.32
C LEU A 24 7.21 6.16 -15.41
N HIS A 25 6.03 6.61 -15.02
CA HIS A 25 5.07 7.24 -15.91
C HIS A 25 5.07 8.76 -15.74
N ASP A 26 4.79 9.47 -16.81
CA ASP A 26 4.51 10.90 -16.74
C ASP A 26 3.02 11.19 -16.48
N SER A 27 2.67 12.48 -16.43
CA SER A 27 1.29 12.93 -16.20
C SER A 27 0.30 12.52 -17.31
N LYS A 28 0.80 12.10 -18.47
CA LYS A 28 -0.01 11.60 -19.59
C LYS A 28 -0.15 10.07 -19.58
N GLY A 29 0.58 9.39 -18.68
CA GLY A 29 0.62 7.94 -18.58
C GLY A 29 1.68 7.28 -19.49
N ASP A 30 2.51 8.07 -20.17
CA ASP A 30 3.60 7.55 -20.99
C ASP A 30 4.80 7.12 -20.12
N VAL A 31 5.45 6.01 -20.52
CA VAL A 31 6.63 5.50 -19.80
C VAL A 31 7.84 6.39 -20.11
N LYS A 32 8.38 7.05 -19.08
CA LYS A 32 9.58 7.90 -19.15
C LYS A 32 10.89 7.15 -18.89
N ASP A 33 10.86 6.20 -17.97
CA ASP A 33 12.02 5.39 -17.60
C ASP A 33 11.54 4.00 -17.17
N TYR A 34 12.39 3.01 -17.33
CA TYR A 34 12.09 1.66 -16.87
C TYR A 34 13.37 0.88 -16.52
N ALA A 35 13.21 -0.12 -15.67
CA ALA A 35 14.27 -1.06 -15.36
C ALA A 35 13.69 -2.46 -15.18
N ILE A 36 14.46 -3.47 -15.60
CA ILE A 36 14.15 -4.88 -15.40
C ILE A 36 15.21 -5.47 -14.47
N PHE A 37 14.76 -6.17 -13.45
CA PHE A 37 15.59 -6.78 -12.44
C PHE A 37 15.39 -8.29 -12.47
N LYS A 38 16.46 -9.00 -12.71
CA LYS A 38 16.50 -10.45 -12.65
C LYS A 38 16.87 -10.90 -11.24
N ILE A 39 16.58 -12.14 -10.93
CA ILE A 39 17.05 -12.79 -9.69
C ILE A 39 18.59 -12.71 -9.58
N PRO A 40 19.18 -12.77 -8.38
CA PRO A 40 18.53 -13.17 -7.11
C PRO A 40 17.77 -12.02 -6.43
N PHE A 41 16.62 -12.33 -5.86
CA PHE A 41 15.75 -11.33 -5.21
C PHE A 41 16.34 -10.72 -3.92
N ILE A 42 17.32 -11.35 -3.30
CA ILE A 42 17.99 -10.81 -2.10
C ILE A 42 18.62 -9.43 -2.33
N THR A 43 19.10 -9.18 -3.55
CA THR A 43 19.69 -7.87 -3.92
C THR A 43 18.66 -6.92 -4.54
N LEU A 44 17.47 -7.44 -4.87
CA LEU A 44 16.45 -6.71 -5.61
C LEU A 44 15.91 -5.50 -4.82
N GLY A 45 15.65 -5.68 -3.52
CA GLY A 45 15.00 -4.67 -2.70
C GLY A 45 15.68 -3.31 -2.80
N ASN A 46 16.99 -3.24 -2.53
CA ASN A 46 17.72 -1.98 -2.60
C ASN A 46 17.82 -1.44 -4.05
N ARG A 47 17.98 -2.31 -5.04
CA ARG A 47 18.06 -1.88 -6.45
C ARG A 47 16.76 -1.26 -6.95
N VAL A 48 15.62 -1.83 -6.59
CA VAL A 48 14.29 -1.30 -6.94
C VAL A 48 13.99 -0.02 -6.17
N LEU A 49 14.23 -0.02 -4.84
CA LEU A 49 13.95 1.15 -4.02
C LEU A 49 14.78 2.37 -4.42
N ASN A 50 16.01 2.16 -4.89
CA ASN A 50 16.86 3.24 -5.39
C ASN A 50 16.38 3.84 -6.74
N LYS A 51 15.47 3.16 -7.46
CA LYS A 51 14.85 3.70 -8.68
C LYS A 51 13.67 4.61 -8.36
N ILE A 52 12.94 4.36 -7.29
CA ILE A 52 11.79 5.18 -6.89
C ILE A 52 12.30 6.55 -6.46
N ARG A 53 11.78 7.62 -7.07
CA ARG A 53 12.22 9.01 -6.85
C ARG A 53 12.06 9.47 -5.41
N ASN A 54 10.99 9.03 -4.74
CA ASN A 54 10.68 9.30 -3.35
C ASN A 54 10.96 10.76 -2.93
N LEU A 55 10.29 11.70 -3.60
CA LEU A 55 10.50 13.14 -3.44
C LEU A 55 10.08 13.60 -2.03
N THR A 56 10.54 14.78 -1.64
CA THR A 56 10.06 15.44 -0.42
C THR A 56 8.72 16.10 -0.71
N TYR A 57 7.72 15.78 0.11
CA TYR A 57 6.38 16.33 0.03
C TYR A 57 6.13 17.29 1.21
N ARG A 58 5.52 18.44 0.90
CA ARG A 58 5.17 19.48 1.88
C ARG A 58 3.67 19.63 1.95
N TYR A 59 3.12 19.66 3.15
CA TYR A 59 1.68 19.81 3.37
C TYR A 59 1.38 20.42 4.72
N MET A 60 0.19 21.02 4.85
CA MET A 60 -0.27 21.59 6.11
C MET A 60 -1.02 20.54 6.92
N THR A 61 -0.41 20.07 8.01
CA THR A 61 -1.07 19.16 8.95
C THR A 61 -1.96 19.91 9.93
N ASN A 62 -1.52 21.11 10.34
CA ASN A 62 -2.23 21.96 11.28
C ASN A 62 -2.58 23.30 10.60
N PRO A 63 -3.86 23.64 10.44
CA PRO A 63 -4.28 24.91 9.81
C PRO A 63 -3.78 26.15 10.57
N ASN A 64 -3.43 26.01 11.84
CA ASN A 64 -2.89 27.09 12.67
C ASN A 64 -1.35 27.15 12.65
N SER A 65 -0.67 26.26 11.94
CA SER A 65 0.77 26.29 11.79
C SER A 65 1.18 27.32 10.72
N LEU A 66 2.25 28.07 10.99
CA LEU A 66 2.86 28.97 10.00
C LEU A 66 3.76 28.22 8.99
N PHE A 67 4.14 27.00 9.31
CA PHE A 67 5.10 26.23 8.53
C PHE A 67 4.49 24.89 8.09
N PRO A 68 4.69 24.49 6.81
CA PRO A 68 4.29 23.17 6.35
C PRO A 68 5.14 22.08 7.00
N SER A 69 4.54 20.93 7.19
CA SER A 69 5.26 19.70 7.49
C SER A 69 5.94 19.16 6.23
N GLU A 70 7.13 18.60 6.39
CA GLU A 70 7.86 17.96 5.30
C GLU A 70 8.01 16.46 5.58
N THR A 71 7.78 15.64 4.57
CA THR A 71 8.00 14.19 4.64
C THR A 71 8.46 13.65 3.30
N LYS A 72 9.06 12.47 3.28
CA LYS A 72 9.21 11.72 2.03
C LYS A 72 7.85 11.22 1.55
N GLN A 73 7.62 11.21 0.23
CA GLN A 73 6.37 10.67 -0.34
C GLN A 73 6.08 9.27 0.19
N TYR A 74 7.09 8.41 0.22
CA TYR A 74 6.95 7.03 0.66
C TYR A 74 7.89 6.72 1.81
N ASP A 75 7.41 5.96 2.78
CA ASP A 75 8.25 5.39 3.84
C ASP A 75 9.06 4.22 3.27
N SER A 76 10.36 4.16 3.58
CA SER A 76 11.27 3.14 3.03
C SER A 76 10.95 1.73 3.52
N TRP A 77 10.47 1.61 4.77
CA TRP A 77 10.05 0.32 5.31
C TRP A 77 8.78 -0.18 4.60
N LEU A 78 7.81 0.72 4.38
CA LEU A 78 6.56 0.41 3.67
C LEU A 78 6.82 -0.09 2.25
N LEU A 79 7.68 0.61 1.48
CA LEU A 79 8.03 0.18 0.12
C LEU A 79 8.70 -1.19 0.11
N ARG A 80 9.61 -1.44 1.06
CA ARG A 80 10.29 -2.73 1.21
C ARG A 80 9.32 -3.83 1.57
N GLU A 81 8.42 -3.59 2.50
CA GLU A 81 7.39 -4.55 2.92
C GLU A 81 6.49 -4.96 1.75
N LEU A 82 6.00 -3.99 0.97
CA LEU A 82 5.15 -4.30 -0.19
C LEU A 82 5.90 -5.05 -1.28
N LEU A 83 7.16 -4.71 -1.55
CA LEU A 83 7.98 -5.44 -2.51
C LEU A 83 8.24 -6.88 -2.03
N ASN A 84 8.56 -7.06 -0.76
CA ASN A 84 8.78 -8.38 -0.18
C ASN A 84 7.49 -9.21 -0.18
N ASN A 85 6.34 -8.60 0.06
CA ASN A 85 5.04 -9.26 -0.07
C ASN A 85 4.78 -9.71 -1.52
N CYS A 86 5.11 -8.89 -2.52
CA CYS A 86 5.03 -9.30 -3.91
C CYS A 86 5.92 -10.51 -4.19
N ILE A 87 7.14 -10.56 -3.66
CA ILE A 87 8.07 -11.69 -3.82
C ILE A 87 7.53 -12.94 -3.12
N ALA A 88 7.13 -12.83 -1.86
CA ALA A 88 6.69 -13.96 -1.05
C ALA A 88 5.38 -14.61 -1.55
N HIS A 89 4.47 -13.79 -2.11
CA HIS A 89 3.11 -14.21 -2.45
C HIS A 89 2.84 -14.30 -3.95
N SER A 90 3.82 -14.00 -4.82
CA SER A 90 3.65 -14.15 -6.27
C SER A 90 3.41 -15.60 -6.65
N ASP A 91 2.50 -15.82 -7.59
CA ASP A 91 2.31 -17.12 -8.22
C ASP A 91 3.28 -17.26 -9.40
N TYR A 92 4.41 -17.89 -9.13
CA TYR A 92 5.48 -18.05 -10.12
C TYR A 92 5.12 -19.04 -11.25
N LEU A 93 4.08 -19.87 -11.06
CA LEU A 93 3.60 -20.78 -12.11
C LEU A 93 2.87 -20.04 -13.25
N ILE A 94 2.35 -18.84 -12.95
CA ILE A 94 1.72 -18.00 -13.99
C ILE A 94 2.76 -17.37 -14.94
N GLY A 95 4.04 -17.31 -14.52
CA GLY A 95 5.13 -16.83 -15.37
C GLY A 95 5.11 -15.31 -15.63
N THR A 96 4.42 -14.52 -14.80
CA THR A 96 4.39 -13.05 -14.94
C THR A 96 5.42 -12.37 -14.04
N ARG A 97 5.85 -11.18 -14.45
CA ARG A 97 6.75 -10.33 -13.65
C ARG A 97 6.02 -9.70 -12.47
N ILE A 98 6.77 -9.44 -11.40
CA ILE A 98 6.40 -8.43 -10.40
C ILE A 98 6.59 -7.06 -11.06
N VAL A 99 5.59 -6.20 -11.00
CA VAL A 99 5.62 -4.89 -11.66
C VAL A 99 5.41 -3.79 -10.64
N LEU A 100 6.31 -2.80 -10.64
CA LEU A 100 6.17 -1.55 -9.93
C LEU A 100 5.92 -0.45 -10.96
N GLU A 101 4.82 0.25 -10.82
CA GLU A 101 4.51 1.43 -11.63
C GLU A 101 4.56 2.66 -10.73
N GLU A 102 5.45 3.57 -11.05
CA GLU A 102 5.60 4.84 -10.34
C GLU A 102 4.98 5.94 -11.20
N GLU A 103 4.01 6.62 -10.64
CA GLU A 103 3.38 7.80 -11.16
C GLU A 103 3.84 9.05 -10.37
N GLU A 104 3.28 10.21 -10.64
CA GLU A 104 3.66 11.43 -9.96
C GLU A 104 3.38 11.37 -8.45
N ASP A 105 2.24 10.79 -8.08
CA ASP A 105 1.66 10.84 -6.74
C ASP A 105 1.49 9.49 -6.08
N GLN A 106 1.80 8.41 -6.77
CA GLN A 106 1.56 7.06 -6.28
C GLN A 106 2.53 6.05 -6.86
N VAL A 107 2.70 4.95 -6.14
CA VAL A 107 3.40 3.76 -6.61
C VAL A 107 2.45 2.58 -6.52
N ILE A 108 2.36 1.80 -7.61
CA ILE A 108 1.50 0.62 -7.71
C ILE A 108 2.37 -0.62 -7.77
N PHE A 109 2.18 -1.51 -6.81
CA PHE A 109 2.81 -2.83 -6.76
C PHE A 109 1.85 -3.86 -7.34
N LYS A 110 2.32 -4.67 -8.28
CA LYS A 110 1.49 -5.67 -8.97
C LYS A 110 2.20 -7.02 -8.97
N ASN A 111 1.51 -8.05 -8.53
CA ASN A 111 2.00 -9.42 -8.62
C ASN A 111 0.90 -10.41 -9.03
N ALA A 112 1.31 -11.53 -9.59
CA ALA A 112 0.40 -12.64 -9.89
C ALA A 112 -0.02 -13.38 -8.62
N GLY A 113 -1.20 -13.98 -8.65
CA GLY A 113 -1.78 -14.79 -7.60
C GLY A 113 -2.97 -14.13 -6.92
N SER A 114 -3.75 -14.92 -6.21
CA SER A 114 -4.88 -14.44 -5.41
C SER A 114 -4.42 -13.83 -4.10
N PHE A 115 -5.17 -12.89 -3.57
CA PHE A 115 -4.94 -12.34 -2.25
C PHE A 115 -5.40 -13.34 -1.18
N LEU A 116 -4.48 -13.90 -0.42
CA LEU A 116 -4.76 -15.02 0.51
C LEU A 116 -5.80 -14.68 1.59
N PRO A 117 -5.84 -13.46 2.16
CA PRO A 117 -6.89 -13.09 3.10
C PRO A 117 -8.30 -13.06 2.47
N GLY A 118 -8.40 -12.93 1.15
CA GLY A 118 -9.64 -12.78 0.39
C GLY A 118 -10.08 -11.33 0.21
N ASN A 119 -10.09 -10.55 1.29
CA ASN A 119 -10.36 -9.10 1.27
C ASN A 119 -9.45 -8.37 2.27
N ILE A 120 -9.42 -7.04 2.17
CA ILE A 120 -8.53 -6.23 2.99
C ILE A 120 -9.05 -6.07 4.43
N GLU A 121 -10.36 -6.04 4.62
CA GLU A 121 -10.98 -5.93 5.93
C GLU A 121 -10.52 -7.07 6.83
N LYS A 122 -10.54 -8.30 6.31
CA LYS A 122 -10.06 -9.48 7.02
C LYS A 122 -8.55 -9.42 7.31
N ALA A 123 -7.74 -8.92 6.36
CA ALA A 123 -6.30 -8.75 6.56
C ALA A 123 -5.96 -7.69 7.63
N LEU A 124 -6.88 -6.75 7.89
CA LEU A 124 -6.74 -5.72 8.92
C LEU A 124 -7.21 -6.17 10.31
N GLU A 125 -7.87 -7.30 10.46
CA GLU A 125 -8.27 -7.83 11.77
C GLU A 125 -7.05 -8.05 12.69
N LYS A 126 -7.19 -7.70 13.97
CA LYS A 126 -6.09 -7.77 14.95
C LYS A 126 -5.49 -9.18 15.10
N ASN A 127 -6.32 -10.20 14.95
CA ASN A 127 -5.94 -11.60 15.15
C ASN A 127 -5.83 -12.37 13.84
N TYR A 128 -5.74 -11.68 12.69
CA TYR A 128 -5.58 -12.36 11.42
C TYR A 128 -4.22 -13.04 11.34
N ASN A 129 -4.26 -14.34 11.09
CA ASN A 129 -3.08 -15.13 10.73
C ASN A 129 -3.32 -15.78 9.37
N ALA A 130 -2.36 -15.64 8.48
CA ALA A 130 -2.41 -16.32 7.19
C ALA A 130 -2.39 -17.85 7.39
N PRO A 131 -3.33 -18.60 6.80
CA PRO A 131 -3.42 -20.04 7.02
C PRO A 131 -2.24 -20.81 6.40
N PHE A 132 -1.59 -20.24 5.40
CA PHE A 132 -0.42 -20.81 4.72
C PHE A 132 0.33 -19.74 3.93
N TYR A 133 1.56 -20.03 3.54
CA TYR A 133 2.31 -19.24 2.56
C TYR A 133 2.22 -19.89 1.18
N ARG A 134 1.96 -19.10 0.14
CA ARG A 134 1.95 -19.61 -1.25
C ARG A 134 3.27 -20.27 -1.62
N ASN A 135 4.37 -19.62 -1.26
CA ASN A 135 5.73 -20.08 -1.50
C ASN A 135 6.42 -20.35 -0.16
N GLN A 136 6.05 -21.44 0.51
CA GLN A 136 6.47 -21.70 1.89
C GLN A 136 7.99 -21.65 2.06
N LEU A 137 8.76 -22.39 1.27
CA LEU A 137 10.21 -22.45 1.37
C LEU A 137 10.88 -21.09 1.10
N LEU A 138 10.34 -20.32 0.14
CA LEU A 138 10.78 -18.96 -0.16
C LEU A 138 10.52 -18.04 1.04
N SER A 139 9.31 -18.06 1.58
CA SER A 139 8.91 -17.24 2.72
C SER A 139 9.74 -17.58 3.97
N GLU A 140 9.96 -18.85 4.29
CA GLU A 140 10.81 -19.28 5.40
C GLU A 140 12.26 -18.77 5.24
N THR A 141 12.76 -18.78 4.01
CA THR A 141 14.09 -18.24 3.71
C THR A 141 14.13 -16.73 3.89
N MET A 142 13.11 -16.01 3.40
CA MET A 142 13.01 -14.57 3.57
C MET A 142 12.92 -14.17 5.04
N VAL A 143 12.21 -14.96 5.88
CA VAL A 143 12.21 -14.78 7.34
C VAL A 143 13.61 -14.93 7.93
N LYS A 144 14.34 -16.00 7.59
CA LYS A 144 15.71 -16.23 8.08
C LYS A 144 16.69 -15.11 7.66
N LEU A 145 16.41 -14.46 6.53
CA LEU A 145 17.17 -13.32 6.02
C LEU A 145 16.68 -11.96 6.54
N ASN A 146 15.71 -11.93 7.47
CA ASN A 146 15.06 -10.73 7.99
C ASN A 146 14.44 -9.83 6.89
N MET A 147 14.00 -10.44 5.79
CA MET A 147 13.31 -9.72 4.71
C MET A 147 11.83 -9.51 5.02
N ILE A 148 11.18 -10.48 5.67
CA ILE A 148 9.78 -10.42 6.10
C ILE A 148 9.63 -10.81 7.57
N ASP A 149 8.56 -10.31 8.22
CA ASP A 149 8.22 -10.63 9.60
C ASP A 149 7.24 -11.83 9.65
N THR A 150 7.36 -12.64 10.68
CA THR A 150 6.47 -13.80 10.92
C THR A 150 5.15 -13.44 11.59
N GLN A 151 5.03 -12.23 12.13
CA GLN A 151 3.89 -11.84 12.99
C GLN A 151 2.61 -11.43 12.23
N SER A 152 2.58 -11.60 10.90
CA SER A 152 1.43 -11.22 10.03
C SER A 152 0.96 -9.75 10.20
N MET A 153 1.82 -8.88 10.75
CA MET A 153 1.49 -7.49 11.06
C MET A 153 1.86 -6.51 9.92
N GLY A 154 2.47 -7.00 8.85
CA GLY A 154 3.01 -6.16 7.76
C GLY A 154 1.97 -5.23 7.15
N ILE A 155 0.81 -5.75 6.75
CA ILE A 155 -0.29 -4.95 6.16
C ILE A 155 -0.78 -3.90 7.15
N ARG A 156 -1.06 -4.26 8.40
CA ARG A 156 -1.53 -3.30 9.42
C ARG A 156 -0.50 -2.19 9.67
N LYS A 157 0.80 -2.53 9.68
CA LYS A 157 1.87 -1.55 9.85
C LYS A 157 1.98 -0.62 8.64
N VAL A 158 1.83 -1.12 7.42
CA VAL A 158 1.74 -0.31 6.19
C VAL A 158 0.61 0.71 6.29
N TYR A 159 -0.58 0.29 6.74
CA TYR A 159 -1.73 1.17 6.96
C TYR A 159 -1.46 2.22 8.05
N ARG A 160 -0.83 1.80 9.16
CA ARG A 160 -0.46 2.73 10.24
C ARG A 160 0.51 3.80 9.77
N ILE A 161 1.54 3.44 9.01
CA ILE A 161 2.50 4.39 8.46
C ILE A 161 1.80 5.44 7.59
N GLN A 162 0.85 5.05 6.73
CA GLN A 162 0.10 6.00 5.92
C GLN A 162 -0.82 6.88 6.79
N LYS A 163 -1.51 6.30 7.78
CA LYS A 163 -2.29 7.06 8.77
C LYS A 163 -1.43 8.12 9.45
N ASP A 164 -0.27 7.73 9.99
CA ASP A 164 0.62 8.61 10.76
C ASP A 164 1.21 9.74 9.89
N LYS A 165 1.25 9.55 8.57
CA LYS A 165 1.59 10.59 7.59
C LYS A 165 0.39 11.42 7.14
N PHE A 166 -0.81 11.13 7.60
CA PHE A 166 -2.08 11.71 7.12
C PHE A 166 -2.33 11.50 5.62
N PHE A 167 -1.72 10.49 5.05
CA PHE A 167 -1.87 10.12 3.65
C PHE A 167 -3.02 9.12 3.49
N PRO A 168 -3.63 9.02 2.30
CA PRO A 168 -4.61 8.00 2.02
C PRO A 168 -4.06 6.61 2.31
N LEU A 169 -4.90 5.73 2.84
CA LEU A 169 -4.50 4.35 3.08
C LEU A 169 -4.26 3.61 1.75
N PRO A 170 -3.43 2.56 1.73
CA PRO A 170 -3.21 1.80 0.51
C PRO A 170 -4.49 1.17 -0.03
N ASP A 171 -4.63 1.15 -1.35
CA ASP A 171 -5.72 0.48 -2.03
C ASP A 171 -5.28 -0.87 -2.57
N TYR A 172 -6.06 -1.90 -2.24
CA TYR A 172 -5.91 -3.24 -2.81
C TYR A 172 -6.97 -3.44 -3.88
N ASP A 173 -6.56 -3.45 -5.15
CA ASP A 173 -7.43 -3.83 -6.26
C ASP A 173 -7.28 -5.34 -6.52
N LEU A 174 -8.34 -6.07 -6.20
CA LEU A 174 -8.47 -7.52 -6.27
C LEU A 174 -9.48 -7.96 -7.35
N LYS A 175 -9.92 -7.04 -8.22
CA LYS A 175 -10.95 -7.31 -9.24
C LYS A 175 -10.47 -8.25 -10.33
N THR A 176 -9.19 -8.18 -10.67
CA THR A 176 -8.61 -9.06 -11.69
C THR A 176 -8.26 -10.40 -11.06
N LEU A 177 -8.83 -11.47 -11.61
CA LEU A 177 -8.54 -12.83 -11.15
C LEU A 177 -7.03 -13.12 -11.22
N ASN A 178 -6.52 -13.74 -10.17
CA ASN A 178 -5.10 -14.11 -10.03
C ASN A 178 -4.13 -12.92 -10.17
N ARG A 179 -4.54 -11.74 -9.74
CA ARG A 179 -3.67 -10.56 -9.65
C ARG A 179 -3.99 -9.73 -8.41
N VAL A 180 -2.95 -9.27 -7.75
CA VAL A 180 -3.03 -8.32 -6.64
C VAL A 180 -2.34 -7.03 -7.09
N ASN A 181 -3.07 -5.90 -7.05
CA ASN A 181 -2.51 -4.58 -7.28
C ASN A 181 -2.66 -3.77 -5.99
N VAL A 182 -1.55 -3.21 -5.51
CA VAL A 182 -1.53 -2.38 -4.29
C VAL A 182 -1.06 -0.98 -4.66
N THR A 183 -1.94 0.00 -4.52
CA THR A 183 -1.61 1.41 -4.74
C THR A 183 -1.24 2.08 -3.43
N VAL A 184 -0.10 2.74 -3.38
CA VAL A 184 0.37 3.56 -2.26
C VAL A 184 0.44 5.00 -2.71
N TYR A 185 -0.19 5.88 -1.95
CA TYR A 185 -0.26 7.30 -2.22
C TYR A 185 0.91 8.05 -1.59
N GLY A 186 1.53 8.93 -2.36
CA GLY A 186 2.66 9.78 -1.95
C GLY A 186 2.27 11.22 -1.61
N LYS A 187 0.96 11.52 -1.56
CA LYS A 187 0.40 12.84 -1.21
C LYS A 187 -0.94 12.72 -0.50
N THR A 188 -1.41 13.83 0.06
CA THR A 188 -2.80 13.98 0.54
C THR A 188 -3.77 14.05 -0.63
N LEU A 189 -5.00 13.51 -0.47
CA LEU A 189 -6.08 13.62 -1.44
C LEU A 189 -7.15 14.62 -1.01
N ASN A 190 -7.36 14.77 0.29
CA ASN A 190 -8.43 15.59 0.85
C ASN A 190 -7.99 16.23 2.17
N ASP A 191 -8.00 17.56 2.23
CA ASP A 191 -7.57 18.31 3.40
C ASP A 191 -8.44 18.05 4.64
N ASN A 192 -9.74 17.76 4.44
CA ASN A 192 -10.63 17.39 5.55
C ASN A 192 -10.24 16.04 6.15
N TYR A 193 -9.80 15.08 5.33
CA TYR A 193 -9.26 13.81 5.82
C TYR A 193 -8.00 14.04 6.67
N THR A 194 -7.06 14.81 6.16
CA THR A 194 -5.83 15.17 6.88
C THR A 194 -6.15 15.81 8.22
N ARG A 195 -7.10 16.76 8.25
CA ARG A 195 -7.53 17.44 9.47
C ARG A 195 -8.19 16.48 10.46
N VAL A 196 -9.11 15.63 10.01
CA VAL A 196 -9.76 14.64 10.90
C VAL A 196 -8.74 13.71 11.53
N LEU A 197 -7.74 13.24 10.80
CA LEU A 197 -6.69 12.40 11.39
C LEU A 197 -5.80 13.17 12.36
N PHE A 198 -5.54 14.45 12.11
CA PHE A 198 -4.79 15.31 13.00
C PHE A 198 -5.55 15.60 14.31
N GLU A 199 -6.87 15.86 14.22
CA GLU A 199 -7.74 16.13 15.37
C GLU A 199 -8.06 14.88 16.19
N HIS A 200 -7.99 13.68 15.56
CA HIS A 200 -8.36 12.39 16.15
C HIS A 200 -7.25 11.35 16.01
N PRO A 201 -6.06 11.56 16.61
CA PRO A 201 -4.95 10.61 16.53
C PRO A 201 -5.29 9.25 17.16
N GLU A 202 -6.28 9.21 18.08
CA GLU A 202 -6.76 8.02 18.78
C GLU A 202 -7.54 7.05 17.88
N PHE A 203 -8.03 7.46 16.72
CA PHE A 203 -8.79 6.58 15.83
C PHE A 203 -7.97 5.36 15.45
N ASP A 204 -8.58 4.18 15.59
CA ASP A 204 -8.00 2.93 15.15
C ASP A 204 -7.97 2.81 13.62
N ILE A 205 -7.24 1.82 13.12
CA ILE A 205 -7.08 1.62 11.67
C ILE A 205 -8.41 1.31 11.00
N GLU A 206 -9.30 0.60 11.67
CA GLU A 206 -10.61 0.23 11.17
C GLU A 206 -11.49 1.48 10.94
N THR A 207 -11.50 2.41 11.89
CA THR A 207 -12.20 3.71 11.75
C THR A 207 -11.58 4.55 10.64
N VAL A 208 -10.26 4.67 10.61
CA VAL A 208 -9.54 5.43 9.57
C VAL A 208 -9.77 4.83 8.19
N TYR A 209 -9.83 3.50 8.08
CA TYR A 209 -10.16 2.82 6.82
C TYR A 209 -11.53 3.24 6.29
N LEU A 210 -12.56 3.30 7.15
CA LEU A 210 -13.89 3.75 6.74
C LEU A 210 -13.90 5.20 6.28
N ILE A 211 -13.18 6.09 6.97
CA ILE A 211 -13.05 7.51 6.57
C ILE A 211 -12.31 7.61 5.24
N ASP A 212 -11.27 6.80 5.03
CA ASP A 212 -10.51 6.73 3.77
C ASP A 212 -11.38 6.27 2.59
N GLN A 213 -12.28 5.31 2.80
CA GLN A 213 -13.25 4.92 1.77
C GLN A 213 -14.14 6.11 1.36
N VAL A 214 -14.55 6.94 2.33
CA VAL A 214 -15.38 8.14 2.05
C VAL A 214 -14.60 9.16 1.23
N GLN A 215 -13.34 9.49 1.58
CA GLN A 215 -12.56 10.44 0.78
C GLN A 215 -12.31 9.97 -0.65
N LYS A 216 -12.28 8.65 -0.88
CA LYS A 216 -12.08 8.03 -2.20
C LYS A 216 -13.39 7.81 -2.96
N GLY A 217 -14.54 8.24 -2.40
CA GLY A 217 -15.85 8.04 -3.00
C GLY A 217 -16.27 6.57 -3.13
N LYS A 218 -15.67 5.68 -2.34
CA LYS A 218 -16.00 4.25 -2.34
C LYS A 218 -17.23 3.98 -1.47
N PRO A 219 -18.05 2.99 -1.84
CA PRO A 219 -19.26 2.67 -1.07
C PRO A 219 -18.89 2.09 0.30
N ILE A 220 -19.58 2.56 1.33
CA ILE A 220 -19.54 2.00 2.68
C ILE A 220 -20.95 1.55 3.10
N ASN A 221 -21.05 0.58 3.99
CA ASN A 221 -22.31 0.03 4.44
C ASN A 221 -23.07 1.00 5.39
N LYS A 222 -24.36 0.72 5.63
CA LYS A 222 -25.23 1.60 6.45
C LYS A 222 -24.77 1.72 7.90
N GLU A 223 -24.21 0.66 8.46
CA GLU A 223 -23.68 0.64 9.83
C GLU A 223 -22.44 1.52 9.96
N ALA A 224 -21.51 1.44 9.01
CA ALA A 224 -20.36 2.32 8.93
C ALA A 224 -20.77 3.79 8.81
N ILE A 225 -21.76 4.11 7.96
CA ILE A 225 -22.30 5.48 7.85
C ILE A 225 -22.85 5.95 9.20
N LYS A 226 -23.65 5.12 9.88
CA LYS A 226 -24.22 5.46 11.19
C LYS A 226 -23.13 5.68 12.23
N TYR A 227 -22.09 4.84 12.22
CA TYR A 227 -20.94 4.94 13.11
C TYR A 227 -20.16 6.25 12.87
N LEU A 228 -19.76 6.52 11.62
CA LEU A 228 -19.00 7.75 11.29
C LEU A 228 -19.80 9.04 11.55
N ARG A 229 -21.12 9.02 11.38
CA ARG A 229 -21.99 10.15 11.77
C ARG A 229 -22.03 10.38 13.27
N LYS A 230 -22.05 9.30 14.07
CA LYS A 230 -21.95 9.42 15.54
C LYS A 230 -20.63 10.07 15.96
N LEU A 231 -19.55 9.79 15.25
CA LEU A 231 -18.26 10.44 15.43
C LEU A 231 -18.20 11.87 14.86
N ARG A 232 -19.23 12.33 14.14
CA ARG A 232 -19.32 13.64 13.49
C ARG A 232 -18.21 13.92 12.48
N VAL A 233 -17.67 12.87 11.83
CA VAL A 233 -16.59 13.01 10.84
C VAL A 233 -17.08 13.02 9.38
N ILE A 234 -18.35 12.68 9.14
CA ILE A 234 -18.96 12.70 7.80
C ILE A 234 -20.31 13.39 7.79
N GLU A 235 -20.66 13.96 6.62
CA GLU A 235 -21.94 14.59 6.31
C GLU A 235 -22.50 14.11 4.96
N GLY A 236 -23.66 14.61 4.61
CA GLY A 236 -24.33 14.31 3.35
C GLY A 236 -25.25 13.09 3.41
N ARG A 237 -25.87 12.76 2.27
CA ARG A 237 -26.74 11.58 2.09
C ARG A 237 -26.23 10.75 0.92
N GLN A 238 -26.43 9.43 0.99
CA GLN A 238 -26.08 8.59 -0.17
C GLN A 238 -26.78 9.07 -1.44
N PRO A 239 -26.08 9.10 -2.61
CA PRO A 239 -24.70 8.65 -2.80
C PRO A 239 -23.62 9.66 -2.41
N ASN A 240 -23.96 10.91 -2.04
CA ASN A 240 -23.03 12.02 -1.82
C ASN A 240 -22.68 12.17 -0.33
N ILE A 241 -21.91 11.24 0.20
CA ILE A 241 -21.33 11.33 1.55
C ILE A 241 -19.93 11.90 1.43
N TYR A 242 -19.58 12.86 2.29
CA TYR A 242 -18.25 13.49 2.33
C TYR A 242 -17.77 13.69 3.77
N ILE A 243 -16.47 13.90 3.92
CA ILE A 243 -15.85 14.20 5.22
C ILE A 243 -16.25 15.60 5.64
N TYR A 244 -16.65 15.74 6.90
CA TYR A 244 -17.16 16.99 7.47
C TYR A 244 -16.20 18.15 7.21
N GLN A 245 -16.75 19.24 6.69
CA GLN A 245 -16.04 20.49 6.45
C GLN A 245 -16.43 21.48 7.56
N GLN A 246 -15.55 21.67 8.56
CA GLN A 246 -15.77 22.70 9.56
C GLN A 246 -15.80 24.07 8.86
N VAL A 247 -16.95 24.67 8.77
CA VAL A 247 -17.07 26.06 8.36
C VAL A 247 -16.40 26.89 9.47
N LEU A 248 -15.27 27.50 9.16
CA LEU A 248 -14.67 28.49 10.04
C LEU A 248 -15.74 29.53 10.33
N GLN A 249 -16.35 29.52 11.51
CA GLN A 249 -17.13 30.64 11.98
C GLN A 249 -16.16 31.82 12.04
N LYS A 250 -16.33 32.76 11.09
CA LYS A 250 -15.69 34.07 11.16
C LYS A 250 -16.23 34.75 12.42
N HIS A 251 -15.41 34.81 13.45
CA HIS A 251 -15.60 35.74 14.57
C HIS A 251 -14.93 37.06 14.23
#